data_03e61442cfe64aa2b84dac3a1abb38f3
#
_entry.id   03e61442cfe64aa2b84dac3a1abb38f3
#
_cell.length_a   1.000
_cell.length_b   1.000
_cell.length_c   1.000
_cell.angle_alpha   90.00
_cell.angle_beta   90.00
_cell.angle_gamma   90.00
#
_symmetry.space_group_name_H-M   'P 1'
#
loop_
_entity.id
_entity.type
_entity.pdbx_description
1 polymer ?
#
loop_
_entity_poly.entity_id
_entity_poly.type
_entity_poly.pdbx_seq_one_letter_code
_entity_poly.pdbx_strand_id
1 'polypeptide(L)'
;MDEKPGFMLIRTKSIAVKKPYIQVNPPLMTIYFVFDDDKENSALSWFDANLPAPLWTTQNADNGHCHHCYKLEIPLCTSEFASIKAIKYAQAVYYAYALKLGADLSYSQLITKNPLHPQWRTTYWT
;
A
#
# COMPACT_ATOMS: atom_id res chain seq x y z
N MET A 1 12.89 18.80 16.65
CA MET A 1 13.02 18.90 15.29
C MET A 1 11.98 19.77 14.73
N ASP A 2 12.44 20.73 14.15
CA ASP A 2 11.60 21.75 13.80
C ASP A 2 11.49 21.96 12.36
N GLU A 3 11.61 20.89 11.59
CA GLU A 3 11.49 20.97 10.17
C GLU A 3 10.07 21.24 9.76
N LYS A 4 9.92 22.12 8.80
CA LYS A 4 8.63 22.37 8.22
C LYS A 4 8.16 21.15 7.45
N PRO A 5 6.83 20.93 7.33
CA PRO A 5 6.32 19.72 6.66
C PRO A 5 6.88 19.50 5.26
N GLY A 6 7.05 20.56 4.47
CA GLY A 6 7.61 20.42 3.13
C GLY A 6 9.06 19.95 3.15
N PHE A 7 9.83 20.46 4.09
CA PHE A 7 11.23 20.05 4.25
C PHE A 7 11.31 18.59 4.68
N MET A 8 10.46 18.15 5.60
CA MET A 8 10.41 16.75 6.02
C MET A 8 10.07 15.82 4.87
N LEU A 9 9.12 16.20 4.03
CA LEU A 9 8.74 15.38 2.88
C LEU A 9 9.91 15.17 1.93
N ILE A 10 10.69 16.22 1.66
CA ILE A 10 11.85 16.13 0.80
C ILE A 10 12.90 15.19 1.39
N ARG A 11 13.19 15.33 2.68
CA ARG A 11 14.15 14.46 3.36
C ARG A 11 13.65 13.03 3.39
N THR A 12 12.38 12.82 3.71
CA THR A 12 11.78 11.49 3.78
C THR A 12 11.87 10.80 2.42
N LYS A 13 11.57 11.51 1.34
CA LYS A 13 11.67 10.96 0.01
C LYS A 13 13.10 10.57 -0.34
N SER A 14 14.06 11.43 -0.03
CA SER A 14 15.47 11.17 -0.27
C SER A 14 15.97 9.96 0.52
N ILE A 15 15.52 9.81 1.76
CA ILE A 15 15.89 8.67 2.61
C ILE A 15 15.17 7.41 2.15
N ALA A 16 13.88 7.53 1.81
CA ALA A 16 13.05 6.40 1.43
C ALA A 16 13.60 5.63 0.25
N VAL A 17 14.24 6.31 -0.70
CA VAL A 17 14.86 5.65 -1.86
C VAL A 17 15.90 4.63 -1.43
N LYS A 18 16.50 4.81 -0.25
CA LYS A 18 17.54 3.93 0.29
C LYS A 18 17.02 2.87 1.23
N LYS A 19 15.72 2.87 1.55
CA LYS A 19 15.14 1.94 2.51
C LYS A 19 14.28 0.90 1.80
N PRO A 20 14.39 -0.38 2.22
CA PRO A 20 13.56 -1.43 1.60
C PRO A 20 12.08 -1.33 1.95
N TYR A 21 11.73 -0.67 3.06
CA TYR A 21 10.34 -0.49 3.49
C TYR A 21 10.05 0.97 3.72
N ILE A 22 8.85 1.39 3.36
CA ILE A 22 8.40 2.78 3.53
C ILE A 22 6.97 2.83 4.04
N GLN A 23 6.59 3.98 4.57
CA GLN A 23 5.21 4.30 4.89
C GLN A 23 4.65 5.16 3.76
N VAL A 24 3.64 4.64 3.06
CA VAL A 24 3.09 5.32 1.87
C VAL A 24 1.98 6.29 2.19
N ASN A 25 1.26 6.09 3.30
CA ASN A 25 0.17 6.97 3.70
C ASN A 25 0.66 7.96 4.75
N PRO A 26 0.36 9.26 4.59
CA PRO A 26 0.67 10.23 5.65
C PRO A 26 -0.25 9.98 6.85
N PRO A 27 0.08 10.54 8.03
CA PRO A 27 -0.82 10.49 9.17
C PRO A 27 -2.16 11.13 8.82
N LEU A 28 -3.24 10.63 9.35
CA LEU A 28 -4.58 11.19 9.23
C LEU A 28 -5.16 11.19 7.83
N MET A 29 -4.54 10.46 6.89
CA MET A 29 -5.10 10.34 5.55
C MET A 29 -4.67 9.02 4.92
N THR A 30 -5.60 8.31 4.30
CA THR A 30 -5.31 7.12 3.51
C THR A 30 -5.42 7.46 2.04
N ILE A 31 -4.30 7.37 1.34
CA ILE A 31 -4.21 7.60 -0.11
C ILE A 31 -4.12 6.27 -0.85
N TYR A 32 -3.50 5.28 -0.22
CA TYR A 32 -3.25 3.97 -0.80
C TYR A 32 -3.81 2.87 0.08
N PHE A 33 -4.40 1.85 -0.55
CA PHE A 33 -4.63 0.56 0.07
C PHE A 33 -3.49 -0.36 -0.30
N VAL A 34 -2.88 -0.99 0.70
CA VAL A 34 -1.81 -1.96 0.48
C VAL A 34 -2.26 -3.31 1.01
N PHE A 35 -2.04 -4.35 0.22
CA PHE A 35 -2.39 -5.73 0.59
C PHE A 35 -1.14 -6.56 0.64
N ASP A 36 -0.97 -7.33 1.71
CA ASP A 36 0.16 -8.23 1.88
C ASP A 36 -0.27 -9.64 1.43
N ASP A 37 0.26 -10.05 0.30
CA ASP A 37 -0.07 -11.32 -0.32
C ASP A 37 1.11 -12.29 -0.12
N ASP A 38 0.97 -13.18 0.86
CA ASP A 38 2.04 -14.07 1.31
C ASP A 38 2.14 -15.37 0.51
N LYS A 39 1.43 -15.48 -0.61
CA LYS A 39 1.49 -16.68 -1.44
C LYS A 39 2.66 -16.60 -2.41
N GLU A 40 3.22 -17.76 -2.76
CA GLU A 40 4.23 -17.83 -3.80
C GLU A 40 3.66 -17.36 -5.13
N ASN A 41 4.46 -16.64 -5.90
CA ASN A 41 4.11 -16.18 -7.24
C ASN A 41 2.78 -15.43 -7.28
N SER A 42 2.54 -14.57 -6.30
CA SER A 42 1.26 -13.92 -6.13
C SER A 42 1.11 -12.60 -6.90
N ALA A 43 2.07 -12.27 -7.79
CA ALA A 43 2.04 -10.99 -8.51
C ALA A 43 0.77 -10.78 -9.34
N LEU A 44 0.14 -11.84 -9.82
CA LEU A 44 -1.08 -11.79 -10.62
C LEU A 44 -2.33 -12.24 -9.85
N SER A 45 -2.25 -12.36 -8.53
CA SER A 45 -3.41 -12.76 -7.71
C SER A 45 -4.62 -11.88 -7.95
N TRP A 46 -4.40 -10.59 -8.16
CA TRP A 46 -5.48 -9.64 -8.43
C TRP A 46 -6.22 -9.97 -9.72
N PHE A 47 -5.49 -10.44 -10.74
CA PHE A 47 -6.09 -10.82 -12.02
C PHE A 47 -6.95 -12.07 -11.85
N ASP A 48 -6.42 -13.07 -11.16
CA ASP A 48 -7.15 -14.32 -10.90
C ASP A 48 -8.38 -14.08 -10.02
N ALA A 49 -8.30 -13.09 -9.12
CA ALA A 49 -9.41 -12.71 -8.26
C ALA A 49 -10.43 -11.81 -8.95
N ASN A 50 -10.19 -11.47 -10.22
CA ASN A 50 -11.07 -10.61 -10.99
C ASN A 50 -11.21 -9.20 -10.38
N LEU A 51 -10.11 -8.70 -9.83
CA LEU A 51 -10.02 -7.35 -9.29
C LEU A 51 -9.37 -6.41 -10.31
N PRO A 52 -9.57 -5.10 -10.18
CA PRO A 52 -8.80 -4.16 -11.01
C PRO A 52 -7.32 -4.25 -10.70
N ALA A 53 -6.48 -3.83 -11.64
CA ALA A 53 -5.04 -3.85 -11.45
C ALA A 53 -4.62 -2.86 -10.36
N PRO A 54 -3.66 -3.23 -9.51
CA PRO A 54 -3.08 -2.26 -8.57
C PRO A 54 -2.25 -1.22 -9.33
N LEU A 55 -1.91 -0.15 -8.66
CA LEU A 55 -1.00 0.84 -9.23
C LEU A 55 0.38 0.23 -9.41
N TRP A 56 0.87 -0.47 -8.39
CA TRP A 56 2.08 -1.28 -8.50
C TRP A 56 1.99 -2.52 -7.61
N THR A 57 2.83 -3.49 -7.94
CA THR A 57 3.07 -4.68 -7.12
C THR A 57 4.57 -4.77 -6.86
N THR A 58 4.95 -4.93 -5.60
CA THR A 58 6.34 -5.17 -5.20
C THR A 58 6.47 -6.61 -4.73
N GLN A 59 7.42 -7.33 -5.30
CA GLN A 59 7.57 -8.77 -5.07
C GLN A 59 8.94 -9.10 -4.50
N ASN A 60 8.96 -10.00 -3.52
CA ASN A 60 10.19 -10.61 -3.06
C ASN A 60 10.57 -11.72 -4.04
N ALA A 61 11.73 -11.58 -4.69
CA ALA A 61 12.16 -12.53 -5.72
C ALA A 61 12.45 -13.93 -5.14
N ASP A 62 12.76 -14.02 -3.85
CA ASP A 62 13.14 -15.29 -3.23
C ASP A 62 11.94 -16.19 -2.95
N ASN A 63 10.82 -15.61 -2.53
CA ASN A 63 9.64 -16.40 -2.13
C ASN A 63 8.37 -16.07 -2.93
N GLY A 64 8.41 -15.03 -3.77
CA GLY A 64 7.26 -14.64 -4.57
C GLY A 64 6.15 -13.90 -3.83
N HIS A 65 6.35 -13.59 -2.56
CA HIS A 65 5.37 -12.83 -1.78
C HIS A 65 5.31 -11.38 -2.24
N CYS A 66 4.12 -10.80 -2.26
CA CYS A 66 3.90 -9.48 -2.85
C CYS A 66 3.21 -8.52 -1.91
N HIS A 67 3.47 -7.23 -2.12
CA HIS A 67 2.57 -6.17 -1.67
C HIS A 67 1.91 -5.57 -2.90
N HIS A 68 0.58 -5.54 -2.92
CA HIS A 68 -0.19 -4.87 -3.98
C HIS A 68 -0.65 -3.52 -3.46
N CYS A 69 -0.36 -2.46 -4.18
CA CYS A 69 -0.69 -1.11 -3.78
C CYS A 69 -1.71 -0.51 -4.75
N TYR A 70 -2.88 -0.14 -4.20
CA TYR A 70 -3.95 0.52 -4.95
C TYR A 70 -4.04 1.97 -4.51
N LYS A 71 -4.10 2.89 -5.46
CA LYS A 71 -4.33 4.29 -5.14
C LYS A 71 -5.82 4.56 -5.11
N LEU A 72 -6.30 5.19 -4.03
CA LEU A 72 -7.69 5.61 -3.94
C LEU A 72 -7.91 6.80 -4.87
N GLU A 73 -9.04 6.79 -5.57
CA GLU A 73 -9.41 7.91 -6.42
C GLU A 73 -9.60 9.17 -5.60
N ILE A 74 -10.24 9.03 -4.44
CA ILE A 74 -10.44 10.12 -3.49
C ILE A 74 -9.77 9.72 -2.18
N PRO A 75 -8.78 10.48 -1.69
CA PRO A 75 -8.14 10.17 -0.41
C PRO A 75 -9.15 10.17 0.73
N LEU A 76 -8.93 9.28 1.69
CA LEU A 76 -9.79 9.12 2.85
C LEU A 76 -9.20 9.87 4.05
N CYS A 77 -9.93 10.84 4.57
CA CYS A 77 -9.54 11.52 5.81
C CYS A 77 -9.76 10.59 6.99
N THR A 78 -8.76 10.44 7.86
CA THR A 78 -8.83 9.59 9.06
C THR A 78 -8.62 10.39 10.34
N SER A 79 -8.71 11.72 10.28
CA SER A 79 -8.63 12.58 11.45
C SER A 79 -9.94 12.53 12.26
N GLU A 80 -9.97 13.25 13.38
CA GLU A 80 -11.16 13.36 14.21
C GLU A 80 -12.35 14.02 13.48
N PHE A 81 -12.07 14.75 12.39
CA PHE A 81 -13.11 15.38 11.58
C PHE A 81 -13.59 14.48 10.44
N ALA A 82 -13.12 13.25 10.38
CA ALA A 82 -13.44 12.35 9.30
C ALA A 82 -14.89 11.87 9.37
N SER A 83 -15.44 11.54 8.21
CA SER A 83 -16.75 10.90 8.14
C SER A 83 -16.64 9.43 8.58
N ILE A 84 -17.33 9.08 9.66
CA ILE A 84 -17.37 7.69 10.13
C ILE A 84 -17.96 6.78 9.06
N LYS A 85 -18.97 7.26 8.34
CA LYS A 85 -19.59 6.49 7.26
C LYS A 85 -18.62 6.20 6.14
N ALA A 86 -17.81 7.18 5.75
CA ALA A 86 -16.79 7.01 4.71
C ALA A 86 -15.72 6.03 5.15
N ILE A 87 -15.28 6.10 6.41
CA ILE A 87 -14.29 5.18 6.97
C ILE A 87 -14.83 3.75 6.96
N LYS A 88 -16.06 3.54 7.40
CA LYS A 88 -16.66 2.21 7.42
C LYS A 88 -16.79 1.63 6.01
N TYR A 89 -17.18 2.45 5.05
CA TYR A 89 -17.28 2.02 3.66
C TYR A 89 -15.92 1.60 3.13
N ALA A 90 -14.90 2.41 3.36
CA ALA A 90 -13.54 2.11 2.92
C ALA A 90 -13.01 0.82 3.56
N GLN A 91 -13.28 0.63 4.85
CA GLN A 91 -12.89 -0.60 5.55
C GLN A 91 -13.58 -1.83 4.96
N ALA A 92 -14.85 -1.71 4.61
CA ALA A 92 -15.57 -2.82 3.98
C ALA A 92 -15.01 -3.16 2.60
N VAL A 93 -14.66 -2.16 1.81
CA VAL A 93 -14.03 -2.36 0.50
C VAL A 93 -12.67 -3.02 0.66
N TYR A 94 -11.85 -2.52 1.58
CA TYR A 94 -10.53 -3.09 1.85
C TYR A 94 -10.64 -4.57 2.23
N TYR A 95 -11.53 -4.87 3.16
CA TYR A 95 -11.73 -6.23 3.63
C TYR A 95 -12.17 -7.17 2.50
N ALA A 96 -13.09 -6.70 1.66
CA ALA A 96 -13.57 -7.49 0.52
C ALA A 96 -12.44 -7.79 -0.47
N TYR A 97 -11.59 -6.81 -0.77
CA TYR A 97 -10.42 -7.02 -1.62
C TYR A 97 -9.46 -8.02 -0.98
N ALA A 98 -9.17 -7.85 0.31
CA ALA A 98 -8.26 -8.73 1.03
C ALA A 98 -8.73 -10.18 0.99
N LEU A 99 -10.03 -10.41 1.18
CA LEU A 99 -10.59 -11.76 1.10
C LEU A 99 -10.45 -12.34 -0.29
N LYS A 100 -10.73 -11.56 -1.33
CA LYS A 100 -10.61 -12.03 -2.70
C LYS A 100 -9.17 -12.35 -3.09
N LEU A 101 -8.23 -11.54 -2.62
CA LEU A 101 -6.80 -11.78 -2.86
C LEU A 101 -6.26 -12.95 -2.05
N GLY A 102 -6.92 -13.31 -0.95
CA GLY A 102 -6.33 -14.20 0.04
C GLY A 102 -5.18 -13.53 0.77
N ALA A 103 -5.24 -12.22 0.93
CA ALA A 103 -4.20 -11.45 1.58
C ALA A 103 -4.25 -11.60 3.10
N ASP A 104 -3.14 -11.26 3.75
CA ASP A 104 -3.03 -11.30 5.21
C ASP A 104 -3.96 -10.26 5.84
N LEU A 105 -4.97 -10.73 6.56
CA LEU A 105 -5.95 -9.86 7.19
C LEU A 105 -5.41 -9.14 8.42
N SER A 106 -4.28 -9.58 8.96
CA SER A 106 -3.65 -8.95 10.11
C SER A 106 -2.64 -7.87 9.73
N TYR A 107 -2.40 -7.67 8.44
CA TYR A 107 -1.45 -6.66 7.97
C TYR A 107 -1.97 -5.25 8.26
N SER A 108 -1.13 -4.44 8.90
CA SER A 108 -1.54 -3.11 9.38
C SER A 108 -1.57 -2.02 8.29
N GLN A 109 -0.99 -2.28 7.13
CA GLN A 109 -0.79 -1.29 6.05
C GLN A 109 0.14 -0.15 6.41
N LEU A 110 0.78 -0.19 7.57
CA LEU A 110 1.63 0.90 8.02
C LEU A 110 2.91 0.98 7.22
N ILE A 111 3.55 -0.16 6.97
CA ILE A 111 4.83 -0.24 6.27
C ILE A 111 4.68 -1.19 5.09
N THR A 112 5.20 -0.79 3.93
CA THR A 112 5.17 -1.61 2.72
C THR A 112 6.53 -1.66 2.05
N LYS A 113 6.74 -2.67 1.20
CA LYS A 113 7.93 -2.75 0.36
C LYS A 113 8.03 -1.51 -0.52
N ASN A 114 9.20 -0.89 -0.49
CA ASN A 114 9.44 0.34 -1.27
C ASN A 114 9.59 0.00 -2.75
N PRO A 115 8.69 0.48 -3.62
CA PRO A 115 8.76 0.13 -5.05
C PRO A 115 10.02 0.66 -5.75
N LEU A 116 10.70 1.64 -5.15
CA LEU A 116 11.91 2.21 -5.72
C LEU A 116 13.19 1.52 -5.26
N HIS A 117 13.09 0.57 -4.31
CA HIS A 117 14.27 -0.10 -3.79
C HIS A 117 14.63 -1.31 -4.65
N PRO A 118 15.91 -1.46 -5.04
CA PRO A 118 16.32 -2.52 -5.96
C PRO A 118 16.21 -3.94 -5.38
N GLN A 119 16.03 -4.07 -4.07
CA GLN A 119 15.84 -5.37 -3.43
C GLN A 119 14.56 -6.05 -3.92
N TRP A 120 13.55 -5.27 -4.29
CA TRP A 120 12.26 -5.79 -4.70
C TRP A 120 12.08 -5.75 -6.21
N ARG A 121 11.34 -6.71 -6.73
CA ARG A 121 10.91 -6.70 -8.13
C ARG A 121 9.57 -5.95 -8.19
N THR A 122 9.58 -4.81 -8.85
CA THR A 122 8.39 -3.95 -8.91
C THR A 122 7.80 -3.94 -10.30
N THR A 123 6.49 -4.09 -10.38
CA THR A 123 5.73 -3.95 -11.62
C THR A 123 4.71 -2.84 -11.45
N TYR A 124 4.71 -1.90 -12.38
CA TYR A 124 3.67 -0.87 -12.49
C TYR A 124 2.70 -1.31 -13.57
N TRP A 125 1.42 -1.41 -13.21
CA TRP A 125 0.43 -2.07 -14.06
C TRP A 125 -0.29 -1.15 -15.05
N THR A 126 0.04 0.12 -15.07
CA THR A 126 -0.63 1.06 -15.97
C THR A 126 0.19 1.37 -17.20
#